data_d7e7e2f8031c3225f40fa49cd7efe613
#
_entry.id   d7e7e2f8031c3225f40fa49cd7efe613
#
_cell.length_a   1.000
_cell.length_b   1.000
_cell.length_c   1.000
_cell.angle_alpha   90.00
_cell.angle_beta   90.00
_cell.angle_gamma   90.00
#
_symmetry.space_group_name_H-M   'P 1'
#
loop_
_entity.id
_entity.type
_entity.pdbx_description
1 polymer ?
#
loop_
_entity_poly.entity_id
_entity_poly.type
_entity_poly.pdbx_seq_one_letter_code
_entity_poly.pdbx_strand_id
1 'polypeptide(L)'
;MFFATPCKHRVFCSHECYIHYRFRVQPTLREHEEILTFTRAELEKCFAEWLAELVRSGRFTGQTSGVCNGYAQANLVILPKDLAFDFLLFATRNPKPCPILDVTEVGNPEPRLAAPGADLRYDIPKYRIYRHGEMAEEVATLEQYWRDDLVAFLLGCSFSFEGPLLDAGLEVRHITEGHNVPMYITNRECIPAGVFHGPTVVSMRPMKMKDAIRAVQVTSRMPNVHGAPIHMGDPAAIGIKDINHPDFGEPSTIGPGEIPVFWACGVTPQAVAMAVKPEFMITHAPGHMFVTDLLNSELSIL
;
A
#
# COMPACT_ATOMS: atom_id res chain seq x y z
N MET A 1 -22.68 -13.19 32.13
CA MET A 1 -22.81 -11.98 31.28
C MET A 1 -21.56 -11.16 31.49
N PHE A 2 -20.51 -11.44 30.69
CA PHE A 2 -19.26 -10.67 30.77
C PHE A 2 -19.36 -9.54 29.76
N PHE A 3 -19.53 -8.32 30.22
CA PHE A 3 -19.33 -7.13 29.41
C PHE A 3 -17.83 -6.99 29.23
N ALA A 4 -17.32 -7.26 28.01
CA ALA A 4 -15.96 -6.89 27.66
C ALA A 4 -15.88 -5.37 27.73
N THR A 5 -15.07 -4.85 28.65
CA THR A 5 -14.71 -3.43 28.68
C THR A 5 -13.92 -3.13 27.42
N PRO A 6 -14.28 -2.13 26.61
CA PRO A 6 -13.52 -1.79 25.41
C PRO A 6 -12.07 -1.46 25.80
N CYS A 7 -11.10 -2.05 25.12
CA CYS A 7 -9.73 -1.59 25.23
C CYS A 7 -9.65 -0.13 24.75
N LYS A 8 -8.88 0.72 25.45
CA LYS A 8 -8.77 2.16 25.16
C LYS A 8 -8.26 2.47 23.73
N HIS A 9 -7.75 1.47 23.01
CA HIS A 9 -7.16 1.61 21.68
C HIS A 9 -7.76 0.65 20.62
N ARG A 10 -8.59 -0.33 21.04
CA ARG A 10 -9.35 -1.21 20.14
C ARG A 10 -10.72 -1.44 20.75
N VAL A 11 -11.75 -1.51 19.91
CA VAL A 11 -13.12 -1.83 20.36
C VAL A 11 -13.20 -3.26 20.95
N PHE A 12 -12.27 -4.13 20.55
CA PHE A 12 -12.15 -5.51 20.99
C PHE A 12 -10.73 -5.81 21.48
N CYS A 13 -10.61 -6.61 22.55
CA CYS A 13 -9.32 -6.92 23.16
C CYS A 13 -8.54 -8.03 22.47
N SER A 14 -9.13 -8.74 21.51
CA SER A 14 -8.48 -9.77 20.69
C SER A 14 -9.32 -10.05 19.44
N HIS A 15 -8.71 -10.71 18.45
CA HIS A 15 -9.39 -11.24 17.27
C HIS A 15 -10.55 -12.18 17.65
N GLU A 16 -10.38 -13.04 18.67
CA GLU A 16 -11.43 -13.91 19.16
C GLU A 16 -12.62 -13.14 19.74
N CYS A 17 -12.38 -12.03 20.49
CA CYS A 17 -13.44 -11.18 20.99
C CYS A 17 -14.22 -10.50 19.88
N TYR A 18 -13.54 -10.06 18.83
CA TYR A 18 -14.14 -9.48 17.64
C TYR A 18 -14.98 -10.51 16.87
N ILE A 19 -14.43 -11.68 16.57
CA ILE A 19 -15.14 -12.80 15.93
C ILE A 19 -16.35 -13.24 16.77
N HIS A 20 -16.18 -13.38 18.10
CA HIS A 20 -17.31 -13.74 18.99
C HIS A 20 -18.43 -12.69 18.95
N TYR A 21 -18.09 -11.40 19.08
CA TYR A 21 -19.07 -10.32 19.03
C TYR A 21 -19.80 -10.29 17.69
N ARG A 22 -19.05 -10.31 16.59
CA ARG A 22 -19.61 -10.08 15.26
C ARG A 22 -20.39 -11.26 14.72
N PHE A 23 -19.94 -12.49 14.95
CA PHE A 23 -20.55 -13.68 14.39
C PHE A 23 -21.45 -14.47 15.34
N ARG A 24 -21.36 -14.25 16.65
CA ARG A 24 -22.21 -14.92 17.63
C ARG A 24 -23.23 -14.00 18.30
N VAL A 25 -22.91 -12.72 18.48
CA VAL A 25 -23.79 -11.74 19.15
C VAL A 25 -24.59 -10.89 18.15
N GLN A 26 -24.12 -10.74 16.91
CA GLN A 26 -24.86 -10.12 15.81
C GLN A 26 -25.03 -11.08 14.62
N PRO A 27 -25.84 -12.13 14.74
CA PRO A 27 -26.05 -13.08 13.65
C PRO A 27 -26.76 -12.48 12.44
N THR A 28 -27.47 -11.36 12.57
CA THR A 28 -28.20 -10.64 11.53
C THR A 28 -27.33 -10.13 10.37
N LEU A 29 -26.02 -10.02 10.54
CA LEU A 29 -25.09 -9.64 9.46
C LEU A 29 -24.80 -10.80 8.47
N ARG A 30 -25.15 -12.05 8.84
CA ARG A 30 -25.04 -13.22 7.94
C ARG A 30 -26.25 -13.43 7.05
N GLU A 31 -27.42 -12.87 7.38
CA GLU A 31 -28.69 -13.20 6.74
C GLU A 31 -29.13 -12.20 5.66
N HIS A 32 -28.47 -11.05 5.55
CA HIS A 32 -28.76 -10.11 4.48
C HIS A 32 -27.73 -10.26 3.35
N GLU A 33 -28.10 -11.01 2.30
CA GLU A 33 -27.45 -11.04 0.98
C GLU A 33 -27.56 -9.70 0.21
N GLU A 34 -27.98 -8.63 0.86
CA GLU A 34 -27.91 -7.31 0.29
C GLU A 34 -26.44 -6.89 0.22
N ILE A 35 -26.01 -6.51 -0.98
CA ILE A 35 -24.72 -5.83 -1.23
C ILE A 35 -24.71 -4.57 -0.34
N LEU A 36 -24.17 -4.68 0.87
CA LEU A 36 -23.97 -3.56 1.74
C LEU A 36 -22.93 -2.65 1.06
N THR A 37 -23.42 -1.60 0.44
CA THR A 37 -22.57 -0.50 -0.02
C THR A 37 -22.06 0.24 1.21
N PHE A 38 -20.78 0.01 1.55
CA PHE A 38 -20.15 0.75 2.63
C PHE A 38 -19.92 2.19 2.22
N THR A 39 -20.30 3.10 3.09
CA THR A 39 -19.98 4.51 2.89
C THR A 39 -18.47 4.70 3.07
N ARG A 40 -17.92 5.73 2.43
CA ARG A 40 -16.50 6.09 2.58
C ARG A 40 -16.14 6.30 4.06
N ALA A 41 -17.01 6.95 4.85
CA ALA A 41 -16.80 7.19 6.28
C ALA A 41 -16.71 5.90 7.11
N GLU A 42 -17.38 4.83 6.71
CA GLU A 42 -17.27 3.51 7.36
C GLU A 42 -15.94 2.83 7.00
N LEU A 43 -15.52 2.90 5.73
CA LEU A 43 -14.24 2.35 5.28
C LEU A 43 -13.03 3.10 5.87
N GLU A 44 -13.13 4.42 6.07
CA GLU A 44 -12.06 5.23 6.68
C GLU A 44 -11.78 4.83 8.13
N LYS A 45 -12.78 4.33 8.84
CA LYS A 45 -12.71 3.94 10.26
C LYS A 45 -12.69 2.43 10.48
N CYS A 46 -12.56 1.64 9.42
CA CYS A 46 -12.58 0.18 9.55
C CYS A 46 -11.30 -0.35 10.23
N PHE A 47 -11.41 -1.53 10.80
CA PHE A 47 -10.28 -2.30 11.30
C PHE A 47 -9.67 -3.14 10.17
N ALA A 48 -8.36 -3.38 10.22
CA ALA A 48 -7.67 -4.15 9.20
C ALA A 48 -8.26 -5.56 9.03
N GLU A 49 -8.56 -6.24 10.13
CA GLU A 49 -9.17 -7.59 10.10
C GLU A 49 -10.55 -7.61 9.42
N TRP A 50 -11.36 -6.57 9.65
CA TRP A 50 -12.67 -6.46 9.00
C TRP A 50 -12.54 -6.22 7.49
N LEU A 51 -11.59 -5.40 7.08
CA LEU A 51 -11.32 -5.21 5.66
C LEU A 51 -10.86 -6.51 5.00
N ALA A 52 -9.98 -7.27 5.65
CA ALA A 52 -9.53 -8.57 5.15
C ALA A 52 -10.71 -9.53 4.92
N GLU A 53 -11.70 -9.57 5.82
CA GLU A 53 -12.92 -10.35 5.61
C GLU A 53 -13.74 -9.88 4.41
N LEU A 54 -13.86 -8.55 4.22
CA LEU A 54 -14.56 -7.99 3.06
C LEU A 54 -13.87 -8.34 1.75
N VAL A 55 -12.53 -8.31 1.75
CA VAL A 55 -11.71 -8.70 0.60
C VAL A 55 -11.88 -10.19 0.29
N ARG A 56 -11.67 -11.07 1.29
CA ARG A 56 -11.84 -12.54 1.14
C ARG A 56 -13.23 -12.95 0.64
N SER A 57 -14.26 -12.23 1.07
CA SER A 57 -15.65 -12.48 0.63
C SER A 57 -16.01 -11.84 -0.71
N GLY A 58 -15.07 -11.12 -1.36
CA GLY A 58 -15.31 -10.39 -2.61
C GLY A 58 -16.22 -9.16 -2.47
N ARG A 59 -16.52 -8.73 -1.24
CA ARG A 59 -17.37 -7.57 -0.96
C ARG A 59 -16.62 -6.24 -1.05
N PHE A 60 -15.30 -6.27 -0.99
CA PHE A 60 -14.42 -5.13 -1.24
C PHE A 60 -13.37 -5.51 -2.27
N THR A 61 -13.41 -4.86 -3.42
CA THR A 61 -12.49 -5.07 -4.55
C THR A 61 -11.88 -3.76 -5.04
N GLY A 62 -12.14 -2.66 -4.32
CA GLY A 62 -11.75 -1.31 -4.68
C GLY A 62 -10.35 -0.93 -4.24
N GLN A 63 -10.02 0.33 -4.49
CA GLN A 63 -8.78 0.94 -4.05
C GLN A 63 -8.79 1.18 -2.54
N THR A 64 -7.62 1.04 -1.91
CA THR A 64 -7.47 1.15 -0.44
C THR A 64 -7.04 2.53 0.04
N SER A 65 -6.85 3.51 -0.87
CA SER A 65 -6.57 4.90 -0.48
C SER A 65 -7.71 5.45 0.39
N GLY A 66 -7.37 5.99 1.56
CA GLY A 66 -8.35 6.49 2.53
C GLY A 66 -9.17 5.40 3.22
N VAL A 67 -8.77 4.13 3.13
CA VAL A 67 -9.40 3.01 3.84
C VAL A 67 -8.57 2.67 5.07
N CYS A 68 -9.22 2.40 6.22
CA CYS A 68 -8.57 2.06 7.49
C CYS A 68 -7.42 3.04 7.86
N ASN A 69 -7.69 4.33 7.87
CA ASN A 69 -6.68 5.41 7.97
C ASN A 69 -5.72 5.34 9.17
N GLY A 70 -6.06 4.59 10.21
CA GLY A 70 -5.20 4.36 11.39
C GLY A 70 -4.09 3.34 11.16
N TYR A 71 -4.19 2.52 10.12
CA TYR A 71 -3.31 1.38 9.86
C TYR A 71 -2.35 1.63 8.71
N ALA A 72 -1.16 1.05 8.83
CA ALA A 72 -0.18 1.07 7.75
C ALA A 72 -0.63 0.21 6.58
N GLN A 73 -0.43 0.72 5.37
CA GLN A 73 -0.66 -0.02 4.15
C GLN A 73 0.65 -0.44 3.51
N ALA A 74 0.66 -1.61 2.91
CA ALA A 74 1.86 -2.19 2.31
C ALA A 74 1.67 -2.52 0.83
N ASN A 75 2.70 -2.23 0.05
CA ASN A 75 2.89 -2.77 -1.29
C ASN A 75 3.35 -4.22 -1.18
N LEU A 76 2.92 -5.07 -2.10
CA LEU A 76 3.32 -6.47 -2.15
C LEU A 76 4.26 -6.75 -3.31
N VAL A 77 5.32 -7.51 -3.03
CA VAL A 77 6.17 -8.16 -4.03
C VAL A 77 6.34 -9.61 -3.63
N ILE A 78 6.08 -10.56 -4.53
CA ILE A 78 6.33 -11.99 -4.32
C ILE A 78 7.25 -12.50 -5.41
N LEU A 79 8.28 -13.22 -5.01
CA LEU A 79 9.33 -13.73 -5.88
C LEU A 79 9.68 -15.17 -5.51
N PRO A 80 10.19 -15.98 -6.46
CA PRO A 80 10.87 -17.23 -6.13
C PRO A 80 12.05 -16.99 -5.18
N LYS A 81 12.29 -17.93 -4.27
CA LYS A 81 13.35 -17.85 -3.24
C LYS A 81 14.74 -17.55 -3.81
N ASP A 82 15.01 -18.02 -5.03
CA ASP A 82 16.31 -17.84 -5.68
C ASP A 82 16.60 -16.36 -6.03
N LEU A 83 15.54 -15.53 -6.11
CA LEU A 83 15.63 -14.09 -6.32
C LEU A 83 15.44 -13.29 -5.02
N ALA A 84 14.96 -13.92 -3.95
CA ALA A 84 14.54 -13.23 -2.73
C ALA A 84 15.69 -12.50 -2.03
N PHE A 85 16.90 -13.08 -1.96
CA PHE A 85 18.05 -12.42 -1.34
C PHE A 85 18.49 -11.17 -2.14
N ASP A 86 18.54 -11.27 -3.45
CA ASP A 86 18.90 -10.13 -4.31
C ASP A 86 17.87 -9.01 -4.18
N PHE A 87 16.58 -9.35 -4.09
CA PHE A 87 15.52 -8.35 -3.88
C PHE A 87 15.59 -7.73 -2.48
N LEU A 88 15.86 -8.52 -1.44
CA LEU A 88 16.07 -8.01 -0.09
C LEU A 88 17.22 -6.99 -0.06
N LEU A 89 18.35 -7.32 -0.72
CA LEU A 89 19.49 -6.43 -0.83
C LEU A 89 19.15 -5.18 -1.66
N PHE A 90 18.38 -5.32 -2.73
CA PHE A 90 17.87 -4.21 -3.53
C PHE A 90 17.02 -3.26 -2.67
N ALA A 91 16.03 -3.78 -1.95
CA ALA A 91 15.17 -3.00 -1.08
C ALA A 91 15.96 -2.32 0.05
N THR A 92 16.92 -3.02 0.66
CA THR A 92 17.81 -2.47 1.69
C THR A 92 18.67 -1.30 1.17
N ARG A 93 19.13 -1.38 -0.09
CA ARG A 93 19.88 -0.29 -0.75
C ARG A 93 19.00 0.88 -1.18
N ASN A 94 17.71 0.64 -1.34
CA ASN A 94 16.74 1.62 -1.82
C ASN A 94 15.57 1.80 -0.83
N PRO A 95 15.86 2.19 0.44
CA PRO A 95 14.84 2.19 1.50
C PRO A 95 13.74 3.24 1.29
N LYS A 96 13.96 4.26 0.45
CA LYS A 96 12.92 5.23 0.14
C LYS A 96 11.81 4.68 -0.75
N PRO A 97 12.07 4.10 -1.94
CA PRO A 97 11.03 3.47 -2.74
C PRO A 97 10.59 2.09 -2.23
N CYS A 98 11.45 1.40 -1.46
CA CYS A 98 11.20 0.03 -1.01
C CYS A 98 11.42 -0.13 0.51
N PRO A 99 10.70 0.61 1.37
CA PRO A 99 10.84 0.48 2.83
C PRO A 99 10.20 -0.83 3.29
N ILE A 100 11.01 -1.80 3.74
CA ILE A 100 10.55 -3.13 4.15
C ILE A 100 9.81 -3.03 5.48
N LEU A 101 8.58 -3.57 5.53
CA LEU A 101 7.79 -3.77 6.74
C LEU A 101 7.84 -5.22 7.22
N ASP A 102 7.78 -6.19 6.30
CA ASP A 102 7.85 -7.61 6.61
C ASP A 102 8.36 -8.41 5.41
N VAL A 103 8.92 -9.60 5.69
CA VAL A 103 9.33 -10.59 4.70
C VAL A 103 8.89 -11.96 5.20
N THR A 104 8.15 -12.71 4.38
CA THR A 104 7.68 -14.04 4.79
C THR A 104 8.78 -15.09 4.71
N GLU A 105 8.59 -16.17 5.45
CA GLU A 105 9.37 -17.40 5.24
C GLU A 105 9.05 -18.02 3.88
N VAL A 106 9.97 -18.80 3.35
CA VAL A 106 9.79 -19.47 2.05
C VAL A 106 8.55 -20.36 2.08
N GLY A 107 7.65 -20.18 1.11
CA GLY A 107 6.40 -20.93 0.96
C GLY A 107 5.28 -20.52 1.93
N ASN A 108 5.56 -19.70 2.95
CA ASN A 108 4.56 -19.26 3.92
C ASN A 108 3.88 -17.95 3.45
N PRO A 109 2.54 -17.90 3.31
CA PRO A 109 1.82 -16.69 2.94
C PRO A 109 1.54 -15.74 4.12
N GLU A 110 1.92 -16.08 5.36
CA GLU A 110 1.62 -15.32 6.56
C GLU A 110 2.67 -14.23 6.82
N PRO A 111 2.31 -12.92 6.83
CA PRO A 111 3.20 -11.83 7.22
C PRO A 111 3.19 -11.67 8.75
N ARG A 112 4.01 -12.43 9.45
CA ARG A 112 3.98 -12.59 10.92
C ARG A 112 4.24 -11.33 11.71
N LEU A 113 5.00 -10.36 11.16
CA LEU A 113 5.31 -9.11 11.85
C LEU A 113 4.27 -8.04 11.55
N ALA A 114 3.82 -7.96 10.29
CA ALA A 114 2.93 -6.90 9.85
C ALA A 114 1.44 -7.21 10.09
N ALA A 115 1.04 -8.48 10.04
CA ALA A 115 -0.33 -8.92 10.30
C ALA A 115 -0.37 -10.42 10.65
N PRO A 116 -0.13 -10.81 11.92
CA PRO A 116 -0.18 -12.20 12.34
C PRO A 116 -1.55 -12.84 12.06
N GLY A 117 -1.54 -14.03 11.42
CA GLY A 117 -2.75 -14.76 11.03
C GLY A 117 -3.41 -14.30 9.73
N ALA A 118 -2.87 -13.29 9.05
CA ALA A 118 -3.30 -12.91 7.70
C ALA A 118 -2.78 -13.90 6.65
N ASP A 119 -3.42 -13.91 5.50
CA ASP A 119 -3.04 -14.75 4.36
C ASP A 119 -2.92 -13.90 3.09
N LEU A 120 -1.68 -13.66 2.67
CA LEU A 120 -1.38 -12.84 1.49
C LEU A 120 -1.93 -13.40 0.17
N ARG A 121 -2.48 -14.61 0.17
CA ARG A 121 -3.17 -15.17 -1.02
C ARG A 121 -4.56 -14.59 -1.23
N TYR A 122 -5.17 -14.05 -0.16
CA TYR A 122 -6.59 -13.65 -0.15
C TYR A 122 -6.86 -12.24 0.39
N ASP A 123 -5.92 -11.61 1.11
CA ASP A 123 -6.16 -10.41 1.91
C ASP A 123 -5.82 -9.09 1.19
N ILE A 124 -5.59 -9.16 -0.11
CA ILE A 124 -5.37 -8.00 -0.98
C ILE A 124 -6.46 -7.96 -2.06
N PRO A 125 -7.10 -6.81 -2.30
CA PRO A 125 -8.24 -6.74 -3.21
C PRO A 125 -7.95 -7.14 -4.65
N LYS A 126 -6.68 -6.94 -5.11
CA LYS A 126 -6.29 -7.29 -6.47
C LYS A 126 -4.78 -7.44 -6.61
N TYR A 127 -4.35 -8.45 -7.38
CA TYR A 127 -2.96 -8.78 -7.68
C TYR A 127 -2.65 -8.66 -9.16
N ARG A 128 -1.37 -8.47 -9.49
CA ARG A 128 -0.80 -8.56 -10.83
C ARG A 128 0.21 -9.69 -10.91
N ILE A 129 0.03 -10.54 -11.90
CA ILE A 129 0.95 -11.63 -12.24
C ILE A 129 1.85 -11.17 -13.37
N TYR A 130 3.15 -11.20 -13.16
CA TYR A 130 4.16 -10.91 -14.17
C TYR A 130 4.86 -12.19 -14.62
N ARG A 131 5.04 -12.32 -15.94
CA ARG A 131 5.85 -13.37 -16.56
C ARG A 131 6.81 -12.73 -17.54
N HIS A 132 8.10 -12.98 -17.36
CA HIS A 132 9.17 -12.40 -18.18
C HIS A 132 9.08 -10.87 -18.29
N GLY A 133 8.68 -10.21 -17.21
CA GLY A 133 8.55 -8.74 -17.12
C GLY A 133 7.28 -8.16 -17.71
N GLU A 134 6.41 -8.98 -18.31
CA GLU A 134 5.13 -8.54 -18.84
C GLU A 134 4.00 -8.85 -17.86
N MET A 135 3.08 -7.92 -17.68
CA MET A 135 1.88 -8.12 -16.87
C MET A 135 0.94 -9.07 -17.64
N ALA A 136 0.85 -10.32 -17.18
CA ALA A 136 0.09 -11.35 -17.83
C ALA A 136 -1.41 -11.27 -17.48
N GLU A 137 -1.73 -11.03 -16.19
CA GLU A 137 -3.12 -10.98 -15.74
C GLU A 137 -3.27 -10.25 -14.41
N GLU A 138 -4.49 -9.77 -14.13
CA GLU A 138 -4.94 -9.29 -12.83
C GLU A 138 -5.93 -10.28 -12.22
N VAL A 139 -5.71 -10.64 -10.95
CA VAL A 139 -6.52 -11.65 -10.27
C VAL A 139 -6.93 -11.17 -8.88
N ALA A 140 -8.05 -11.72 -8.35
CA ALA A 140 -8.55 -11.41 -7.01
C ALA A 140 -7.92 -12.28 -5.92
N THR A 141 -7.37 -13.46 -6.27
CA THR A 141 -6.74 -14.39 -5.32
C THR A 141 -5.49 -15.02 -5.93
N LEU A 142 -4.56 -15.46 -5.05
CA LEU A 142 -3.33 -16.14 -5.46
C LEU A 142 -3.37 -17.65 -5.24
N GLU A 143 -4.53 -18.24 -4.96
CA GLU A 143 -4.66 -19.67 -4.64
C GLU A 143 -4.02 -20.56 -5.70
N GLN A 144 -4.21 -20.25 -6.99
CA GLN A 144 -3.67 -21.03 -8.11
C GLN A 144 -2.21 -20.69 -8.46
N TYR A 145 -1.68 -19.61 -7.91
CA TYR A 145 -0.34 -19.08 -8.24
C TYR A 145 0.67 -19.29 -7.13
N TRP A 146 0.19 -19.59 -5.90
CA TRP A 146 1.06 -19.81 -4.76
C TRP A 146 1.84 -21.11 -4.90
N ARG A 147 3.13 -21.02 -4.61
CA ARG A 147 4.06 -22.18 -4.65
C ARG A 147 4.91 -22.20 -3.39
N ASP A 148 5.43 -23.38 -3.02
CA ASP A 148 6.24 -23.59 -1.82
C ASP A 148 7.64 -22.95 -1.90
N ASP A 149 8.02 -22.38 -3.05
CA ASP A 149 9.28 -21.68 -3.26
C ASP A 149 9.15 -20.15 -3.24
N LEU A 150 7.97 -19.62 -2.97
CA LEU A 150 7.72 -18.18 -3.01
C LEU A 150 8.08 -17.49 -1.67
N VAL A 151 8.58 -16.26 -1.78
CA VAL A 151 8.82 -15.33 -0.67
C VAL A 151 8.09 -14.03 -0.96
N ALA A 152 7.31 -13.56 0.00
CA ALA A 152 6.59 -12.30 -0.10
C ALA A 152 7.29 -11.20 0.70
N PHE A 153 7.34 -10.00 0.13
CA PHE A 153 7.86 -8.79 0.74
C PHE A 153 6.72 -7.78 0.87
N LEU A 154 6.52 -7.27 2.06
CA LEU A 154 5.65 -6.13 2.34
C LEU A 154 6.48 -4.86 2.46
N LEU A 155 6.19 -3.89 1.61
CA LEU A 155 6.88 -2.60 1.56
C LEU A 155 5.89 -1.50 1.93
N GLY A 156 6.28 -0.60 2.82
CA GLY A 156 5.43 0.50 3.25
C GLY A 156 4.89 1.32 2.08
N CYS A 157 3.68 1.85 2.22
CA CYS A 157 2.99 2.60 1.20
C CYS A 157 2.72 4.04 1.64
N SER A 158 2.73 4.96 0.68
CA SER A 158 2.42 6.37 0.89
C SER A 158 0.98 6.62 1.39
N PHE A 159 0.06 5.69 1.18
CA PHE A 159 -1.30 5.80 1.74
C PHE A 159 -1.30 5.83 3.26
N SER A 160 -0.30 5.23 3.91
CA SER A 160 -0.14 5.28 5.36
C SER A 160 0.11 6.68 5.92
N PHE A 161 0.75 7.58 5.16
CA PHE A 161 0.95 8.96 5.62
C PHE A 161 -0.18 9.92 5.17
N GLU A 162 -1.13 9.48 4.36
CA GLU A 162 -2.25 10.32 3.90
C GLU A 162 -3.17 10.70 5.06
N GLY A 163 -3.47 9.77 5.97
CA GLY A 163 -4.18 10.08 7.20
C GLY A 163 -3.51 11.21 7.99
N PRO A 164 -2.24 11.09 8.38
CA PRO A 164 -1.46 12.18 8.99
C PRO A 164 -1.43 13.51 8.22
N LEU A 165 -1.44 13.49 6.87
CA LEU A 165 -1.57 14.73 6.08
C LEU A 165 -2.95 15.36 6.26
N LEU A 166 -4.01 14.56 6.19
CA LEU A 166 -5.40 15.02 6.42
C LEU A 166 -5.59 15.56 7.85
N ASP A 167 -5.04 14.88 8.86
CA ASP A 167 -5.05 15.32 10.27
C ASP A 167 -4.31 16.64 10.47
N ALA A 168 -3.28 16.90 9.65
CA ALA A 168 -2.56 18.16 9.64
C ALA A 168 -3.30 19.29 8.86
N GLY A 169 -4.51 19.02 8.35
CA GLY A 169 -5.34 19.96 7.58
C GLY A 169 -4.87 20.14 6.13
N LEU A 170 -4.11 19.18 5.59
CA LEU A 170 -3.65 19.21 4.20
C LEU A 170 -4.58 18.41 3.30
N GLU A 171 -4.91 18.96 2.14
CA GLU A 171 -5.69 18.26 1.14
C GLU A 171 -4.86 17.17 0.45
N VAL A 172 -5.45 15.99 0.30
CA VAL A 172 -4.93 14.90 -0.54
C VAL A 172 -5.82 14.80 -1.77
N ARG A 173 -5.41 15.46 -2.86
CA ARG A 173 -6.22 15.77 -4.03
C ARG A 173 -6.89 14.54 -4.67
N HIS A 174 -6.16 13.48 -4.93
CA HIS A 174 -6.73 12.28 -5.55
C HIS A 174 -7.81 11.62 -4.67
N ILE A 175 -7.74 11.76 -3.33
CA ILE A 175 -8.81 11.33 -2.42
C ILE A 175 -10.06 12.21 -2.63
N THR A 176 -9.88 13.52 -2.72
CA THR A 176 -10.99 14.47 -2.92
C THR A 176 -11.65 14.27 -4.30
N GLU A 177 -10.84 13.99 -5.32
CA GLU A 177 -11.27 13.73 -6.69
C GLU A 177 -11.79 12.30 -6.92
N GLY A 178 -11.55 11.37 -5.98
CA GLY A 178 -12.12 10.01 -6.02
C GLY A 178 -11.43 9.05 -6.99
N HIS A 179 -10.13 9.25 -7.25
CA HIS A 179 -9.33 8.42 -8.14
C HIS A 179 -8.01 7.96 -7.50
N ASN A 180 -7.23 7.14 -8.20
CA ASN A 180 -5.94 6.68 -7.71
C ASN A 180 -4.87 7.77 -7.87
N VAL A 181 -3.90 7.80 -6.93
CA VAL A 181 -2.78 8.74 -6.96
C VAL A 181 -2.01 8.62 -8.27
N PRO A 182 -1.64 9.75 -8.94
CA PRO A 182 -0.78 9.71 -10.12
C PRO A 182 0.64 9.29 -9.77
N MET A 183 1.21 8.36 -10.55
CA MET A 183 2.55 7.84 -10.35
C MET A 183 3.34 7.88 -11.66
N TYR A 184 4.64 8.23 -11.56
CA TYR A 184 5.51 8.49 -12.70
C TYR A 184 6.83 7.75 -12.56
N ILE A 185 7.28 7.14 -13.65
CA ILE A 185 8.63 6.61 -13.80
C ILE A 185 9.60 7.78 -14.01
N THR A 186 10.64 7.85 -13.18
CA THR A 186 11.61 8.94 -13.23
C THR A 186 12.90 8.55 -13.97
N ASN A 187 13.79 9.52 -14.19
CA ASN A 187 15.15 9.28 -14.67
C ASN A 187 16.16 8.99 -13.53
N ARG A 188 15.66 8.76 -12.30
CA ARG A 188 16.50 8.45 -11.14
C ARG A 188 16.58 6.94 -10.95
N GLU A 189 17.76 6.38 -11.23
CA GLU A 189 18.00 4.95 -11.08
C GLU A 189 18.10 4.55 -9.59
N CYS A 190 17.54 3.38 -9.28
CA CYS A 190 17.77 2.68 -8.01
C CYS A 190 19.20 2.12 -7.96
N ILE A 191 19.74 1.99 -6.76
CA ILE A 191 21.03 1.29 -6.55
C ILE A 191 20.83 -0.20 -6.82
N PRO A 192 21.54 -0.80 -7.78
CA PRO A 192 21.30 -2.19 -8.18
C PRO A 192 21.74 -3.20 -7.14
N ALA A 193 21.10 -4.38 -7.15
CA ALA A 193 21.52 -5.54 -6.37
C ALA A 193 21.16 -6.84 -7.13
N GLY A 194 22.14 -7.72 -7.33
CA GLY A 194 21.96 -8.92 -8.14
C GLY A 194 21.42 -8.56 -9.53
N VAL A 195 20.31 -9.18 -9.89
CA VAL A 195 19.65 -8.90 -11.18
C VAL A 195 18.76 -7.64 -11.13
N PHE A 196 18.41 -7.15 -9.93
CA PHE A 196 17.47 -6.04 -9.76
C PHE A 196 18.12 -4.69 -10.02
N HIS A 197 17.57 -3.95 -10.95
CA HIS A 197 17.91 -2.58 -11.31
C HIS A 197 16.71 -1.91 -11.97
N GLY A 198 16.71 -0.59 -12.07
CA GLY A 198 15.67 0.15 -12.77
C GLY A 198 15.35 1.49 -12.14
N PRO A 199 14.45 2.25 -12.75
CA PRO A 199 14.10 3.60 -12.32
C PRO A 199 13.26 3.62 -11.06
N THR A 200 13.44 4.68 -10.26
CA THR A 200 12.55 5.00 -9.15
C THR A 200 11.22 5.52 -9.69
N VAL A 201 10.11 5.00 -9.16
CA VAL A 201 8.77 5.57 -9.37
C VAL A 201 8.45 6.55 -8.26
N VAL A 202 7.73 7.63 -8.60
CA VAL A 202 7.25 8.62 -7.64
C VAL A 202 5.73 8.73 -7.71
N SER A 203 5.08 8.99 -6.57
CA SER A 203 3.69 9.44 -6.51
C SER A 203 3.64 10.95 -6.32
N MET A 204 2.67 11.64 -6.94
CA MET A 204 2.58 13.10 -6.92
C MET A 204 1.30 13.56 -6.21
N ARG A 205 1.46 14.65 -5.43
CA ARG A 205 0.34 15.40 -4.86
C ARG A 205 0.56 16.88 -5.06
N PRO A 206 -0.40 17.63 -5.67
CA PRO A 206 -0.30 19.05 -5.85
C PRO A 206 -0.56 19.78 -4.52
N MET A 207 0.26 20.77 -4.20
CA MET A 207 0.14 21.52 -2.95
C MET A 207 0.58 22.98 -3.13
N LYS A 208 0.01 23.90 -2.36
CA LYS A 208 0.60 25.24 -2.21
C LYS A 208 1.92 25.15 -1.47
N MET A 209 2.84 26.09 -1.71
CA MET A 209 4.19 26.05 -1.11
C MET A 209 4.17 25.91 0.42
N LYS A 210 3.29 26.62 1.13
CA LYS A 210 3.17 26.51 2.60
C LYS A 210 2.74 25.12 3.04
N ASP A 211 1.86 24.49 2.27
CA ASP A 211 1.31 23.15 2.55
C ASP A 211 2.34 22.07 2.20
N ALA A 212 3.14 22.28 1.14
CA ALA A 212 4.28 21.42 0.80
C ALA A 212 5.33 21.40 1.93
N ILE A 213 5.66 22.55 2.53
CA ILE A 213 6.57 22.63 3.70
C ILE A 213 5.98 21.83 4.87
N ARG A 214 4.68 21.97 5.14
CA ARG A 214 4.00 21.23 6.20
C ARG A 214 3.98 19.71 5.90
N ALA A 215 3.73 19.33 4.65
CA ALA A 215 3.78 17.93 4.22
C ALA A 215 5.16 17.29 4.41
N VAL A 216 6.25 18.04 4.13
CA VAL A 216 7.62 17.58 4.45
C VAL A 216 7.77 17.29 5.94
N GLN A 217 7.32 18.20 6.82
CA GLN A 217 7.42 18.03 8.28
C GLN A 217 6.64 16.81 8.78
N VAL A 218 5.45 16.55 8.23
CA VAL A 218 4.61 15.41 8.57
C VAL A 218 5.26 14.12 8.09
N THR A 219 5.55 14.02 6.79
CA THR A 219 5.97 12.77 6.18
C THR A 219 7.42 12.37 6.48
N SER A 220 8.30 13.35 6.77
CA SER A 220 9.69 13.06 7.19
C SER A 220 9.77 12.20 8.46
N ARG A 221 8.74 12.23 9.29
CA ARG A 221 8.63 11.43 10.52
C ARG A 221 8.22 9.98 10.26
N MET A 222 7.93 9.60 9.02
CA MET A 222 7.40 8.28 8.62
C MET A 222 8.34 7.59 7.61
N PRO A 223 9.62 7.32 7.95
CA PRO A 223 10.60 6.79 7.01
C PRO A 223 10.22 5.40 6.47
N ASN A 224 9.51 4.59 7.27
CA ASN A 224 9.08 3.25 6.89
C ASN A 224 7.90 3.21 5.89
N VAL A 225 7.39 4.39 5.50
CA VAL A 225 6.37 4.55 4.47
C VAL A 225 6.77 5.69 3.52
N HIS A 226 8.02 5.66 3.04
CA HIS A 226 8.70 6.55 2.11
C HIS A 226 9.26 7.87 2.69
N GLY A 227 8.81 8.33 3.87
CA GLY A 227 9.34 9.54 4.50
C GLY A 227 9.06 10.83 3.72
N ALA A 228 10.01 11.77 3.76
CA ALA A 228 9.90 13.06 3.07
C ALA A 228 9.86 12.92 1.54
N PRO A 229 9.26 13.91 0.83
CA PRO A 229 9.33 13.98 -0.64
C PRO A 229 10.78 13.95 -1.15
N ILE A 230 10.96 13.44 -2.36
CA ILE A 230 12.27 13.40 -3.02
C ILE A 230 12.45 14.51 -4.07
N HIS A 231 11.34 15.15 -4.48
CA HIS A 231 11.37 16.27 -5.41
C HIS A 231 10.12 17.16 -5.24
N MET A 232 10.26 18.45 -5.51
CA MET A 232 9.17 19.43 -5.54
C MET A 232 9.38 20.41 -6.69
N GLY A 233 8.31 20.78 -7.39
CA GLY A 233 8.34 21.73 -8.50
C GLY A 233 8.51 21.03 -9.85
N ASP A 234 9.43 21.50 -10.69
CA ASP A 234 9.54 21.11 -12.10
C ASP A 234 9.64 19.59 -12.32
N PRO A 235 8.62 18.93 -12.93
CA PRO A 235 8.64 17.51 -13.19
C PRO A 235 9.70 17.08 -14.19
N ALA A 236 10.10 17.96 -15.13
CA ALA A 236 11.13 17.65 -16.13
C ALA A 236 12.50 17.39 -15.49
N ALA A 237 12.80 18.01 -14.32
CA ALA A 237 14.04 17.80 -13.57
C ALA A 237 14.23 16.35 -13.09
N ILE A 238 13.16 15.56 -13.02
CA ILE A 238 13.19 14.14 -12.66
C ILE A 238 12.72 13.24 -13.82
N GLY A 239 12.72 13.76 -15.04
CA GLY A 239 12.47 13.00 -16.28
C GLY A 239 10.99 12.79 -16.63
N ILE A 240 10.06 13.40 -15.92
CA ILE A 240 8.62 13.33 -16.21
C ILE A 240 8.34 14.29 -17.38
N LYS A 241 7.88 13.73 -18.50
CA LYS A 241 7.65 14.49 -19.74
C LYS A 241 6.32 15.22 -19.75
N ASP A 242 5.28 14.59 -19.24
CA ASP A 242 3.93 15.15 -19.16
C ASP A 242 3.27 14.72 -17.85
N ILE A 243 3.03 15.70 -16.98
CA ILE A 243 2.42 15.48 -15.66
C ILE A 243 0.93 15.08 -15.75
N ASN A 244 0.29 15.32 -16.91
CA ASN A 244 -1.10 14.94 -17.14
C ASN A 244 -1.26 13.50 -17.64
N HIS A 245 -0.16 12.82 -17.94
CA HIS A 245 -0.16 11.43 -18.40
C HIS A 245 0.73 10.56 -17.48
N PRO A 246 0.23 10.18 -16.28
CA PRO A 246 0.95 9.31 -15.36
C PRO A 246 1.14 7.90 -15.95
N ASP A 247 2.26 7.25 -15.58
CA ASP A 247 2.52 5.85 -15.97
C ASP A 247 1.59 4.87 -15.24
N PHE A 248 1.14 5.24 -14.00
CA PHE A 248 0.16 4.49 -13.20
C PHE A 248 -0.77 5.47 -12.50
N GLY A 249 -2.01 5.03 -12.21
CA GLY A 249 -3.04 5.87 -11.59
C GLY A 249 -3.66 6.86 -12.59
N GLU A 250 -4.24 7.93 -12.07
CA GLU A 250 -4.95 8.94 -12.85
C GLU A 250 -4.41 10.33 -12.52
N PRO A 251 -4.45 11.29 -13.48
CA PRO A 251 -3.92 12.63 -13.25
C PRO A 251 -4.74 13.39 -12.22
N SER A 252 -4.09 14.12 -11.31
CA SER A 252 -4.73 15.03 -10.36
C SER A 252 -4.67 16.47 -10.85
N THR A 253 -5.74 17.22 -10.59
CA THR A 253 -5.81 18.65 -10.93
C THR A 253 -4.79 19.47 -10.13
N ILE A 254 -3.94 20.24 -10.81
CA ILE A 254 -3.01 21.20 -10.21
C ILE A 254 -3.65 22.59 -10.27
N GLY A 255 -4.01 23.13 -9.11
CA GLY A 255 -4.67 24.43 -8.99
C GLY A 255 -3.69 25.62 -9.10
N PRO A 256 -4.22 26.84 -9.24
CA PRO A 256 -3.40 28.05 -9.29
C PRO A 256 -2.52 28.23 -8.04
N GLY A 257 -1.21 28.41 -8.24
CA GLY A 257 -0.22 28.59 -7.17
C GLY A 257 0.15 27.31 -6.43
N GLU A 258 -0.29 26.13 -6.91
CA GLU A 258 0.17 24.85 -6.45
C GLU A 258 1.40 24.39 -7.23
N ILE A 259 2.23 23.60 -6.56
CA ILE A 259 3.38 22.93 -7.14
C ILE A 259 3.19 21.42 -6.99
N PRO A 260 3.67 20.60 -7.93
CA PRO A 260 3.72 19.17 -7.75
C PRO A 260 4.79 18.79 -6.71
N VAL A 261 4.42 17.92 -5.78
CA VAL A 261 5.29 17.37 -4.75
C VAL A 261 5.35 15.86 -4.94
N PHE A 262 6.56 15.30 -5.00
CA PHE A 262 6.81 13.93 -5.39
C PHE A 262 7.45 13.13 -4.25
N TRP A 263 6.80 12.03 -3.88
CA TRP A 263 7.32 11.03 -2.94
C TRP A 263 7.78 9.79 -3.71
N ALA A 264 8.83 9.11 -3.21
CA ALA A 264 9.14 7.78 -3.69
C ALA A 264 7.91 6.85 -3.51
N CYS A 265 7.73 5.89 -4.40
CA CYS A 265 6.53 5.06 -4.45
C CYS A 265 6.89 3.57 -4.44
N GLY A 266 6.12 2.78 -3.68
CA GLY A 266 6.24 1.33 -3.61
C GLY A 266 5.79 0.59 -4.88
N VAL A 267 5.36 1.28 -5.91
CA VAL A 267 5.18 0.74 -7.27
C VAL A 267 6.54 0.62 -8.01
N THR A 268 7.63 1.17 -7.47
CA THR A 268 8.99 1.00 -8.02
C THR A 268 9.33 -0.46 -8.36
N PRO A 269 9.05 -1.49 -7.54
CA PRO A 269 9.27 -2.88 -7.92
C PRO A 269 8.55 -3.34 -9.19
N GLN A 270 7.40 -2.75 -9.53
CA GLN A 270 6.71 -3.07 -10.79
C GLN A 270 7.48 -2.52 -12.01
N ALA A 271 8.01 -1.29 -11.92
CA ALA A 271 8.88 -0.76 -12.95
C ALA A 271 10.18 -1.58 -13.07
N VAL A 272 10.73 -2.02 -11.94
CA VAL A 272 11.90 -2.92 -11.89
C VAL A 272 11.57 -4.28 -12.52
N ALA A 273 10.39 -4.85 -12.29
CA ALA A 273 9.96 -6.10 -12.93
C ALA A 273 9.93 -5.95 -14.47
N MET A 274 9.42 -4.84 -14.98
CA MET A 274 9.41 -4.57 -16.42
C MET A 274 10.83 -4.39 -17.00
N ALA A 275 11.77 -3.85 -16.22
CA ALA A 275 13.16 -3.67 -16.64
C ALA A 275 13.97 -4.97 -16.59
N VAL A 276 13.85 -5.74 -15.51
CA VAL A 276 14.65 -6.96 -15.23
C VAL A 276 14.07 -8.20 -15.91
N LYS A 277 12.75 -8.19 -16.17
CA LYS A 277 12.00 -9.30 -16.79
C LYS A 277 12.19 -10.64 -16.08
N PRO A 278 11.96 -10.76 -14.77
CA PRO A 278 12.03 -12.03 -14.07
C PRO A 278 11.05 -13.02 -14.71
N GLU A 279 11.38 -14.30 -14.67
CA GLU A 279 10.53 -15.37 -15.20
C GLU A 279 9.14 -15.32 -14.56
N PHE A 280 9.08 -15.08 -13.24
CA PHE A 280 7.85 -14.99 -12.48
C PHE A 280 7.98 -13.97 -11.34
N MET A 281 6.96 -13.12 -11.20
CA MET A 281 6.81 -12.17 -10.09
C MET A 281 5.34 -11.85 -9.90
N ILE A 282 4.92 -11.66 -8.65
CA ILE A 282 3.58 -11.17 -8.33
C ILE A 282 3.71 -9.85 -7.57
N THR A 283 2.79 -8.92 -7.82
CA THR A 283 2.63 -7.70 -7.05
C THR A 283 1.16 -7.47 -6.70
N HIS A 284 0.88 -6.53 -5.80
CA HIS A 284 -0.47 -5.95 -5.73
C HIS A 284 -0.78 -5.16 -7.02
N ALA A 285 -2.05 -4.98 -7.37
CA ALA A 285 -2.43 -4.01 -8.39
C ALA A 285 -2.31 -2.57 -7.82
N PRO A 286 -1.85 -1.57 -8.59
CA PRO A 286 -1.73 -0.20 -8.12
C PRO A 286 -3.02 0.31 -7.46
N GLY A 287 -2.89 0.89 -6.27
CA GLY A 287 -4.03 1.36 -5.47
C GLY A 287 -4.72 0.29 -4.61
N HIS A 288 -4.39 -0.99 -4.73
CA HIS A 288 -5.01 -2.10 -4.01
C HIS A 288 -4.02 -2.70 -3.01
N MET A 289 -3.78 -1.98 -1.91
CA MET A 289 -2.72 -2.32 -0.95
C MET A 289 -3.16 -3.40 0.03
N PHE A 290 -2.18 -4.07 0.65
CA PHE A 290 -2.41 -4.84 1.86
C PHE A 290 -2.53 -3.89 3.06
N VAL A 291 -3.61 -3.98 3.85
CA VAL A 291 -3.75 -3.22 5.09
C VAL A 291 -3.24 -4.08 6.23
N THR A 292 -2.19 -3.61 6.90
CA THR A 292 -1.52 -4.32 7.99
C THR A 292 -2.19 -4.07 9.34
N ASP A 293 -1.80 -4.81 10.38
CA ASP A 293 -2.18 -4.54 11.78
C ASP A 293 -1.31 -3.47 12.45
N LEU A 294 -0.22 -3.02 11.76
CA LEU A 294 0.66 -1.99 12.27
C LEU A 294 -0.04 -0.63 12.26
N LEU A 295 -0.02 0.08 13.38
CA LEU A 295 -0.56 1.43 13.45
C LEU A 295 0.40 2.44 12.82
N ASN A 296 -0.13 3.44 12.11
CA ASN A 296 0.66 4.54 11.55
C ASN A 296 1.49 5.28 12.61
N SER A 297 0.98 5.36 13.85
CA SER A 297 1.69 5.94 14.99
C SER A 297 2.93 5.14 15.41
N GLU A 298 2.93 3.84 15.21
CA GLU A 298 4.08 2.95 15.53
C GLU A 298 5.20 3.07 14.49
N LEU A 299 4.87 3.45 13.26
CA LEU A 299 5.84 3.68 12.19
C LEU A 299 6.42 5.10 12.18
N SER A 300 5.86 6.01 12.99
CA SER A 300 6.35 7.39 13.10
C SER A 300 7.53 7.46 14.07
N ILE A 301 8.59 8.16 13.64
CA ILE A 301 9.67 8.59 14.52
C ILE A 301 9.39 9.98 15.09
N LEU A 302 9.89 10.27 16.31
CA LEU A 302 9.70 11.54 17.02
C LEU A 302 10.41 12.71 16.33
#